data_10054aba5e5e61082a5a871ec21b9b85
#
_entry.id   10054aba5e5e61082a5a871ec21b9b85
#
_cell.length_a   1.000
_cell.length_b   1.000
_cell.length_c   1.000
_cell.angle_alpha   90.00
_cell.angle_beta   90.00
_cell.angle_gamma   90.00
#
_symmetry.space_group_name_H-M   'P 1'
#
loop_
_entity.id
_entity.type
_entity.pdbx_description
1 polymer ?
#
loop_
_entity_poly.entity_id
_entity_poly.type
_entity_poly.pdbx_seq_one_letter_code
_entity_poly.pdbx_strand_id
1 'polypeptide(L)'
;MISMNISSNFDQNISRFHEILDVQKNFDIVYHTLTIADKKACLYFIDGFTKDEILLRLMQDFASVKPDSFPSSAHDFAKQYVHYGETTVETDDKNIFTQLLSGLSCLLIDGYDRAILIDCRTYPARGVSEPEKDKVLRGSRDGFVETMIFNTALIRRRIRDCLLYTSPSPRDRTRS
;
A
#
# COMPACT_ATOMS: atom_id res chain seq x y z
N MET A 1 2.91 -1.88 -20.28
CA MET A 1 2.20 -2.90 -19.48
C MET A 1 0.79 -3.00 -20.04
N ILE A 2 0.36 -4.19 -20.45
CA ILE A 2 -1.02 -4.41 -20.92
C ILE A 2 -1.90 -4.37 -19.68
N SER A 3 -2.87 -3.45 -19.64
CA SER A 3 -3.86 -3.38 -18.56
C SER A 3 -4.69 -4.66 -18.57
N MET A 4 -4.84 -5.28 -17.41
CA MET A 4 -5.67 -6.46 -17.21
C MET A 4 -6.54 -6.23 -15.96
N ASN A 5 -7.66 -6.90 -15.88
CA ASN A 5 -8.54 -6.79 -14.74
C ASN A 5 -8.17 -7.81 -13.66
N ILE A 6 -8.47 -7.48 -12.42
CA ILE A 6 -8.46 -8.43 -11.30
C ILE A 6 -9.44 -9.57 -11.63
N SER A 7 -9.02 -10.79 -11.41
CA SER A 7 -9.85 -11.98 -11.57
C SER A 7 -10.40 -12.47 -10.22
N SER A 8 -11.40 -13.33 -10.25
CA SER A 8 -11.87 -14.01 -9.04
C SER A 8 -10.89 -15.06 -8.50
N ASN A 9 -9.83 -15.38 -9.24
CA ASN A 9 -8.78 -16.30 -8.81
C ASN A 9 -7.75 -15.56 -7.94
N PHE A 10 -7.86 -15.75 -6.64
CA PHE A 10 -7.02 -15.10 -5.64
C PHE A 10 -5.52 -15.39 -5.84
N ASP A 11 -5.15 -16.66 -6.00
CA ASP A 11 -3.73 -17.06 -6.10
C ASP A 11 -3.07 -16.49 -7.37
N GLN A 12 -3.83 -16.38 -8.45
CA GLN A 12 -3.36 -15.73 -9.69
C GLN A 12 -3.12 -14.22 -9.49
N ASN A 13 -4.03 -13.54 -8.80
CA ASN A 13 -3.86 -12.12 -8.49
C ASN A 13 -2.63 -11.89 -7.61
N ILE A 14 -2.45 -12.71 -6.56
CA ILE A 14 -1.30 -12.61 -5.66
C ILE A 14 0.02 -12.81 -6.41
N SER A 15 0.13 -13.86 -7.22
CA SER A 15 1.33 -14.14 -8.03
C SER A 15 1.68 -12.95 -8.92
N ARG A 16 0.68 -12.38 -9.57
CA ARG A 16 0.84 -11.21 -10.43
C ARG A 16 1.25 -9.96 -9.68
N PHE A 17 0.65 -9.70 -8.51
CA PHE A 17 1.04 -8.57 -7.68
C PHE A 17 2.49 -8.69 -7.22
N HIS A 18 2.92 -9.89 -6.80
CA HIS A 18 4.30 -10.14 -6.40
C HIS A 18 5.29 -9.94 -7.54
N GLU A 19 4.92 -10.37 -8.76
CA GLU A 19 5.76 -10.19 -9.96
C GLU A 19 5.90 -8.71 -10.34
N ILE A 20 4.77 -7.99 -10.45
CA ILE A 20 4.77 -6.59 -10.90
C ILE A 20 5.41 -5.66 -9.86
N LEU A 21 5.11 -5.88 -8.59
CA LEU A 21 5.63 -5.06 -7.49
C LEU A 21 7.07 -5.45 -7.10
N ASP A 22 7.57 -6.58 -7.59
CA ASP A 22 8.87 -7.16 -7.22
C ASP A 22 9.12 -7.08 -5.69
N VAL A 23 8.15 -7.61 -4.93
CA VAL A 23 8.11 -7.50 -3.46
C VAL A 23 9.36 -8.02 -2.75
N GLN A 24 10.15 -8.88 -3.43
CA GLN A 24 11.40 -9.39 -2.89
C GLN A 24 12.55 -8.38 -2.96
N LYS A 25 12.50 -7.43 -3.91
CA LYS A 25 13.51 -6.40 -4.09
C LYS A 25 13.13 -5.06 -3.47
N ASN A 26 11.84 -4.83 -3.23
CA ASN A 26 11.32 -3.59 -2.67
C ASN A 26 10.99 -3.77 -1.19
N PHE A 27 11.88 -3.31 -0.30
CA PHE A 27 11.69 -3.46 1.15
C PHE A 27 10.54 -2.61 1.70
N ASP A 28 10.15 -1.56 1.00
CA ASP A 28 9.09 -0.65 1.41
C ASP A 28 7.68 -1.10 0.96
N ILE A 29 7.60 -2.12 0.09
CA ILE A 29 6.32 -2.72 -0.29
C ILE A 29 6.06 -3.91 0.64
N VAL A 30 5.11 -3.72 1.54
CA VAL A 30 4.73 -4.72 2.54
C VAL A 30 3.41 -5.37 2.16
N TYR A 31 3.28 -6.65 2.45
CA TYR A 31 2.02 -7.37 2.32
C TYR A 31 1.77 -8.29 3.51
N HIS A 32 0.52 -8.37 3.92
CA HIS A 32 0.05 -9.28 4.95
C HIS A 32 -1.00 -10.21 4.39
N THR A 33 -0.73 -11.51 4.45
CA THR A 33 -1.73 -12.55 4.18
C THR A 33 -2.55 -12.79 5.44
N LEU A 34 -3.86 -12.83 5.30
CA LEU A 34 -4.79 -12.99 6.41
C LEU A 34 -5.99 -13.82 5.98
N THR A 35 -6.78 -14.24 6.94
CA THR A 35 -8.06 -14.91 6.70
C THR A 35 -9.18 -14.04 7.26
N ILE A 36 -10.17 -13.72 6.42
CA ILE A 36 -11.34 -12.94 6.80
C ILE A 36 -12.56 -13.83 6.61
N ALA A 37 -13.24 -14.22 7.70
CA ALA A 37 -14.40 -15.08 7.66
C ALA A 37 -14.23 -16.30 6.74
N ASP A 38 -13.16 -17.07 6.94
CA ASP A 38 -12.76 -18.25 6.17
C ASP A 38 -12.32 -17.98 4.70
N LYS A 39 -12.28 -16.73 4.27
CA LYS A 39 -11.75 -16.34 2.97
C LYS A 39 -10.28 -15.92 3.06
N LYS A 40 -9.46 -16.38 2.12
CA LYS A 40 -8.10 -15.87 1.98
C LYS A 40 -8.13 -14.39 1.61
N ALA A 41 -7.27 -13.61 2.22
CA ALA A 41 -7.12 -12.20 1.87
C ALA A 41 -5.65 -11.77 1.92
N CYS A 42 -5.33 -10.69 1.23
CA CYS A 42 -3.99 -10.09 1.26
C CYS A 42 -4.11 -8.57 1.25
N LEU A 43 -3.47 -7.93 2.22
CA LEU A 43 -3.38 -6.48 2.31
C LEU A 43 -1.98 -6.03 1.90
N TYR A 44 -1.90 -5.20 0.86
CA TYR A 44 -0.66 -4.55 0.41
C TYR A 44 -0.65 -3.10 0.85
N PHE A 45 0.49 -2.60 1.28
CA PHE A 45 0.69 -1.18 1.59
C PHE A 45 2.16 -0.80 1.45
N ILE A 46 2.42 0.50 1.42
CA ILE A 46 3.78 1.05 1.38
C ILE A 46 4.17 1.47 2.80
N ASP A 47 5.29 0.94 3.29
CA ASP A 47 5.85 1.34 4.57
C ASP A 47 6.22 2.85 4.57
N GLY A 48 5.93 3.51 5.69
CA GLY A 48 6.10 4.96 5.81
C GLY A 48 4.92 5.82 5.34
N PHE A 49 3.89 5.24 4.66
CA PHE A 49 2.65 5.95 4.35
C PHE A 49 1.53 5.66 5.32
N THR A 50 1.49 4.46 5.88
CA THR A 50 0.41 4.03 6.77
C THR A 50 0.94 3.89 8.20
N LYS A 51 0.21 4.40 9.18
CA LYS A 51 0.55 4.22 10.59
C LYS A 51 0.12 2.85 11.10
N ASP A 52 0.91 2.27 12.01
CA ASP A 52 0.63 0.97 12.63
C ASP A 52 -0.72 0.93 13.34
N GLU A 53 -1.13 2.04 13.97
CA GLU A 53 -2.43 2.14 14.65
C GLU A 53 -3.61 1.99 13.67
N ILE A 54 -3.46 2.49 12.44
CA ILE A 54 -4.48 2.36 11.40
C ILE A 54 -4.54 0.93 10.89
N LEU A 55 -3.36 0.32 10.65
CA LEU A 55 -3.28 -1.09 10.26
C LEU A 55 -3.91 -1.99 11.32
N LEU A 56 -3.62 -1.73 12.60
CA LEU A 56 -4.21 -2.48 13.69
C LEU A 56 -5.74 -2.37 13.72
N ARG A 57 -6.30 -1.18 13.50
CA ARG A 57 -7.76 -0.98 13.41
C ARG A 57 -8.37 -1.73 12.24
N LEU A 58 -7.76 -1.67 11.06
CA LEU A 58 -8.21 -2.45 9.91
C LEU A 58 -8.20 -3.96 10.21
N MET A 59 -7.15 -4.46 10.86
CA MET A 59 -7.08 -5.87 11.26
C MET A 59 -8.20 -6.24 12.25
N GLN A 60 -8.53 -5.36 13.19
CA GLN A 60 -9.65 -5.56 14.13
C GLN A 60 -10.99 -5.57 13.41
N ASP A 61 -11.21 -4.65 12.45
CA ASP A 61 -12.41 -4.63 11.63
C ASP A 61 -12.56 -5.93 10.83
N PHE A 62 -11.50 -6.40 10.19
CA PHE A 62 -11.49 -7.64 9.43
C PHE A 62 -11.72 -8.88 10.30
N ALA A 63 -11.18 -8.90 11.51
CA ALA A 63 -11.39 -9.98 12.47
C ALA A 63 -12.84 -10.03 13.00
N SER A 64 -13.59 -8.94 12.90
CA SER A 64 -14.99 -8.88 13.33
C SER A 64 -15.97 -9.49 12.34
N VAL A 65 -15.54 -9.76 11.10
CA VAL A 65 -16.37 -10.31 10.03
C VAL A 65 -16.73 -11.75 10.31
N LYS A 66 -18.03 -12.07 10.29
CA LYS A 66 -18.52 -13.44 10.50
C LYS A 66 -18.79 -14.13 9.17
N PRO A 67 -18.53 -15.45 9.06
CA PRO A 67 -18.80 -16.20 7.83
C PRO A 67 -20.24 -16.06 7.32
N ASP A 68 -21.22 -16.13 8.25
CA ASP A 68 -22.64 -16.06 7.92
C ASP A 68 -23.11 -14.68 7.38
N SER A 69 -22.34 -13.63 7.63
CA SER A 69 -22.64 -12.26 7.22
C SER A 69 -21.62 -11.70 6.22
N PHE A 70 -20.85 -12.58 5.57
CA PHE A 70 -19.84 -12.16 4.61
C PHE A 70 -20.48 -11.53 3.38
N PRO A 71 -20.13 -10.28 3.03
CA PRO A 71 -20.74 -9.58 1.91
C PRO A 71 -20.48 -10.27 0.56
N SER A 72 -21.46 -10.20 -0.32
CA SER A 72 -21.37 -10.81 -1.66
C SER A 72 -20.49 -10.04 -2.63
N SER A 73 -20.22 -8.77 -2.35
CA SER A 73 -19.41 -7.90 -3.23
C SER A 73 -18.32 -7.15 -2.46
N ALA A 74 -17.22 -6.82 -3.16
CA ALA A 74 -16.15 -5.99 -2.62
C ALA A 74 -16.65 -4.60 -2.18
N HIS A 75 -17.65 -4.05 -2.87
CA HIS A 75 -18.24 -2.76 -2.53
C HIS A 75 -19.01 -2.81 -1.19
N ASP A 76 -19.80 -3.86 -0.99
CA ASP A 76 -20.55 -4.04 0.26
C ASP A 76 -19.60 -4.32 1.41
N PHE A 77 -18.54 -5.10 1.17
CA PHE A 77 -17.50 -5.33 2.16
C PHE A 77 -16.82 -4.03 2.58
N ALA A 78 -16.39 -3.22 1.61
CA ALA A 78 -15.77 -1.92 1.90
C ALA A 78 -16.68 -1.02 2.73
N LYS A 79 -17.97 -0.95 2.39
CA LYS A 79 -18.95 -0.13 3.08
C LYS A 79 -19.28 -0.62 4.49
N GLN A 80 -19.29 -1.94 4.72
CA GLN A 80 -19.74 -2.52 5.99
C GLN A 80 -18.61 -2.72 6.99
N TYR A 81 -17.39 -2.99 6.53
CA TYR A 81 -16.28 -3.43 7.40
C TYR A 81 -15.01 -2.58 7.29
N VAL A 82 -14.96 -1.59 6.41
CA VAL A 82 -13.85 -0.63 6.39
C VAL A 82 -14.35 0.68 6.96
N HIS A 83 -14.17 0.85 8.27
CA HIS A 83 -14.67 2.04 8.98
C HIS A 83 -13.68 3.19 9.00
N TYR A 84 -12.46 2.97 8.51
CA TYR A 84 -11.40 3.97 8.51
C TYR A 84 -10.95 4.29 7.08
N GLY A 85 -10.88 5.59 6.78
CA GLY A 85 -10.41 6.10 5.50
C GLY A 85 -11.48 6.07 4.39
N GLU A 86 -11.15 6.71 3.29
CA GLU A 86 -11.96 6.61 2.07
C GLU A 86 -11.66 5.30 1.36
N THR A 87 -12.69 4.67 0.81
CA THR A 87 -12.56 3.41 0.10
C THR A 87 -12.99 3.54 -1.34
N THR A 88 -12.26 2.91 -2.23
CA THR A 88 -12.58 2.79 -3.65
C THR A 88 -12.44 1.33 -4.08
N VAL A 89 -13.35 0.87 -4.93
CA VAL A 89 -13.30 -0.48 -5.49
C VAL A 89 -12.90 -0.40 -6.95
N GLU A 90 -11.82 -1.11 -7.31
CA GLU A 90 -11.19 -1.00 -8.62
C GLU A 90 -10.94 -2.38 -9.25
N THR A 91 -11.04 -2.48 -10.57
CA THR A 91 -10.77 -3.71 -11.34
C THR A 91 -9.51 -3.61 -12.18
N ASP A 92 -9.18 -2.41 -12.66
CA ASP A 92 -8.02 -2.19 -13.53
C ASP A 92 -6.73 -2.21 -12.72
N ASP A 93 -5.87 -3.16 -13.00
CA ASP A 93 -4.62 -3.35 -12.27
C ASP A 93 -3.67 -2.15 -12.37
N LYS A 94 -3.63 -1.46 -13.51
CA LYS A 94 -2.80 -0.27 -13.68
C LYS A 94 -3.23 0.84 -12.71
N ASN A 95 -4.52 1.05 -12.56
CA ASN A 95 -5.06 2.02 -11.61
C ASN A 95 -4.76 1.57 -10.17
N ILE A 96 -4.95 0.28 -9.87
CA ILE A 96 -4.66 -0.29 -8.55
C ILE A 96 -3.19 -0.06 -8.18
N PHE A 97 -2.23 -0.41 -9.07
CA PHE A 97 -0.81 -0.21 -8.80
C PHE A 97 -0.44 1.27 -8.66
N THR A 98 -0.99 2.14 -9.50
CA THR A 98 -0.76 3.58 -9.40
C THR A 98 -1.24 4.12 -8.05
N GLN A 99 -2.39 3.70 -7.58
CA GLN A 99 -2.97 4.09 -6.30
C GLN A 99 -2.17 3.53 -5.11
N LEU A 100 -1.81 2.25 -5.16
CA LEU A 100 -0.97 1.61 -4.16
C LEU A 100 0.39 2.31 -4.03
N LEU A 101 1.07 2.56 -5.15
CA LEU A 101 2.36 3.27 -5.19
C LEU A 101 2.23 4.76 -4.81
N SER A 102 1.01 5.30 -4.80
CA SER A 102 0.70 6.62 -4.25
C SER A 102 0.47 6.58 -2.73
N GLY A 103 0.47 5.38 -2.12
CA GLY A 103 0.38 5.16 -0.68
C GLY A 103 -0.98 4.68 -0.17
N LEU A 104 -1.95 4.38 -1.04
CA LEU A 104 -3.16 3.70 -0.60
C LEU A 104 -2.83 2.26 -0.20
N SER A 105 -3.62 1.69 0.72
CA SER A 105 -3.58 0.25 0.99
C SER A 105 -4.52 -0.48 0.04
N CYS A 106 -4.11 -1.65 -0.44
CA CYS A 106 -4.87 -2.48 -1.37
C CYS A 106 -5.21 -3.82 -0.73
N LEU A 107 -6.50 -4.10 -0.57
CA LEU A 107 -6.99 -5.37 -0.04
C LEU A 107 -7.58 -6.23 -1.17
N LEU A 108 -7.03 -7.42 -1.32
CA LEU A 108 -7.55 -8.48 -2.17
C LEU A 108 -8.22 -9.54 -1.29
N ILE A 109 -9.41 -10.00 -1.68
CA ILE A 109 -10.15 -11.05 -0.97
C ILE A 109 -10.56 -12.13 -1.97
N ASP A 110 -10.37 -13.37 -1.58
CA ASP A 110 -10.73 -14.53 -2.38
C ASP A 110 -12.24 -14.57 -2.72
N GLY A 111 -12.52 -14.77 -4.00
CA GLY A 111 -13.87 -14.76 -4.55
C GLY A 111 -14.35 -13.40 -5.05
N TYR A 112 -13.65 -12.31 -4.77
CA TYR A 112 -13.94 -11.01 -5.38
C TYR A 112 -13.12 -10.79 -6.65
N ASP A 113 -13.74 -10.21 -7.66
CA ASP A 113 -13.13 -9.79 -8.94
C ASP A 113 -12.64 -8.34 -8.92
N ARG A 114 -12.53 -7.74 -7.72
CA ARG A 114 -12.19 -6.33 -7.49
C ARG A 114 -11.29 -6.19 -6.28
N ALA A 115 -10.33 -5.26 -6.38
CA ALA A 115 -9.54 -4.83 -5.25
C ALA A 115 -10.27 -3.72 -4.46
N ILE A 116 -10.08 -3.70 -3.16
CA ILE A 116 -10.55 -2.62 -2.28
C ILE A 116 -9.34 -1.75 -1.96
N LEU A 117 -9.37 -0.50 -2.41
CA LEU A 117 -8.35 0.50 -2.10
C LEU A 117 -8.81 1.33 -0.91
N ILE A 118 -7.94 1.48 0.08
CA ILE A 118 -8.24 2.15 1.34
C ILE A 118 -7.25 3.31 1.51
N ASP A 119 -7.74 4.52 1.62
CA ASP A 119 -6.89 5.69 1.85
C ASP A 119 -6.56 5.84 3.34
N CYS A 120 -5.48 5.20 3.75
CA CYS A 120 -4.91 5.26 5.10
C CYS A 120 -3.68 6.17 5.19
N ARG A 121 -3.44 6.99 4.17
CA ARG A 121 -2.22 7.78 4.07
C ARG A 121 -2.06 8.75 5.23
N THR A 122 -0.93 8.66 5.86
CA THR A 122 -0.44 9.67 6.78
C THR A 122 0.89 10.16 6.23
N TYR A 123 0.88 11.32 5.63
CA TYR A 123 2.14 11.88 5.14
C TYR A 123 3.03 12.25 6.33
N PRO A 124 4.31 11.85 6.31
CA PRO A 124 5.26 12.35 7.27
C PRO A 124 5.33 13.88 7.10
N ALA A 125 4.66 14.59 7.99
CA ALA A 125 4.80 16.04 8.09
C ALA A 125 6.02 16.31 8.98
N ARG A 126 7.00 17.06 8.47
CA ARG A 126 8.00 17.67 9.33
C ARG A 126 7.28 18.43 10.44
N GLY A 127 7.57 18.10 11.71
CA GLY A 127 7.39 19.08 12.77
C GLY A 127 8.10 20.36 12.33
N VAL A 128 7.53 21.53 12.63
CA VAL A 128 7.94 22.87 12.18
C VAL A 128 9.40 23.19 12.61
N SER A 129 10.37 22.53 11.98
CA SER A 129 11.78 22.90 12.11
C SER A 129 12.37 23.01 10.69
N GLU A 130 12.31 24.22 10.14
CA GLU A 130 13.15 24.57 9.00
C GLU A 130 14.62 24.57 9.45
N PRO A 131 15.55 23.95 8.67
CA PRO A 131 16.96 24.16 8.92
C PRO A 131 17.25 25.67 8.82
N GLU A 132 17.79 26.26 9.89
CA GLU A 132 18.01 27.72 9.94
C GLU A 132 19.00 28.24 8.88
N LYS A 133 19.78 27.37 8.26
CA LYS A 133 20.88 27.77 7.37
C LYS A 133 20.63 27.72 5.87
N ASP A 134 19.53 27.03 5.40
CA ASP A 134 19.25 26.91 3.95
C ASP A 134 17.75 27.10 3.66
N LYS A 135 17.24 28.30 3.88
CA LYS A 135 15.88 28.65 3.50
C LYS A 135 15.79 28.86 2.00
N VAL A 136 15.13 27.96 1.29
CA VAL A 136 14.82 28.14 -0.13
C VAL A 136 13.59 29.02 -0.26
N LEU A 137 13.75 30.21 -0.85
CA LEU A 137 12.68 31.19 -1.07
C LEU A 137 11.61 30.72 -2.08
N ARG A 138 11.95 29.77 -2.98
CA ARG A 138 11.03 29.13 -3.93
C ARG A 138 11.47 27.68 -4.16
N GLY A 139 10.55 26.72 -3.99
CA GLY A 139 10.79 25.31 -4.25
C GLY A 139 10.05 24.37 -3.31
N SER A 140 10.23 23.07 -3.50
CA SER A 140 9.67 22.04 -2.61
C SER A 140 10.31 22.16 -1.24
N ARG A 141 9.48 22.30 -0.20
CA ARG A 141 9.91 22.36 1.20
C ARG A 141 10.12 20.96 1.81
N ASP A 142 9.89 19.91 1.03
CA ASP A 142 10.11 18.53 1.47
C ASP A 142 11.60 18.19 1.35
N GLY A 143 12.31 18.15 2.45
CA GLY A 143 13.69 17.69 2.53
C GLY A 143 13.77 16.26 3.08
N PHE A 144 14.85 15.56 2.77
CA PHE A 144 15.14 14.28 3.40
C PHE A 144 15.34 14.46 4.90
N VAL A 145 14.94 13.43 5.65
CA VAL A 145 15.11 13.31 7.11
C VAL A 145 16.06 12.15 7.41
N GLU A 146 16.43 11.96 8.68
CA GLU A 146 17.35 10.91 9.09
C GLU A 146 16.81 9.49 8.84
N THR A 147 15.48 9.33 8.81
CA THR A 147 14.83 8.03 8.64
C THR A 147 14.68 7.66 7.17
N MET A 148 15.35 6.59 6.74
CA MET A 148 15.37 6.13 5.35
C MET A 148 13.96 5.81 4.81
N ILE A 149 13.10 5.19 5.62
CA ILE A 149 11.72 4.83 5.23
C ILE A 149 10.94 6.07 4.81
N PHE A 150 11.02 7.17 5.55
CA PHE A 150 10.35 8.42 5.19
C PHE A 150 10.91 9.02 3.91
N ASN A 151 12.21 8.93 3.70
CA ASN A 151 12.85 9.42 2.48
C ASN A 151 12.41 8.60 1.26
N THR A 152 12.33 7.29 1.40
CA THR A 152 11.83 6.39 0.36
C THR A 152 10.37 6.70 0.04
N ALA A 153 9.52 6.89 1.05
CA ALA A 153 8.13 7.27 0.87
C ALA A 153 7.99 8.61 0.11
N LEU A 154 8.81 9.62 0.44
CA LEU A 154 8.83 10.91 -0.28
C LEU A 154 9.19 10.75 -1.76
N ILE A 155 10.18 9.90 -2.09
CA ILE A 155 10.58 9.61 -3.46
C ILE A 155 9.45 8.88 -4.19
N ARG A 156 8.92 7.82 -3.60
CA ARG A 156 7.86 6.98 -4.19
C ARG A 156 6.59 7.81 -4.46
N ARG A 157 6.21 8.72 -3.56
CA ARG A 157 5.09 9.64 -3.74
C ARG A 157 5.21 10.47 -5.02
N ARG A 158 6.42 10.83 -5.43
CA ARG A 158 6.67 11.66 -6.62
C ARG A 158 6.77 10.82 -7.89
N ILE A 159 7.43 9.68 -7.81
CA ILE A 159 7.68 8.82 -8.99
C ILE A 159 6.46 7.97 -9.32
N ARG A 160 5.81 7.33 -8.33
CA ARG A 160 4.62 6.47 -8.49
C ARG A 160 4.79 5.40 -9.56
N ASP A 161 5.98 4.80 -9.63
CA ASP A 161 6.33 3.82 -10.63
C ASP A 161 6.79 2.52 -9.96
N CYS A 162 6.32 1.37 -10.47
CA CYS A 162 6.76 0.05 -10.02
C CYS A 162 8.22 -0.25 -10.36
N LEU A 163 8.82 0.50 -11.30
CA LEU A 163 10.24 0.39 -11.65
C LEU A 163 11.18 1.08 -10.65
N LEU A 164 10.64 1.79 -9.66
CA LEU A 164 11.45 2.28 -8.54
C LEU A 164 11.76 1.14 -7.59
N TYR A 165 12.96 0.60 -7.67
CA TYR A 165 13.45 -0.42 -6.74
C TYR A 165 14.11 0.23 -5.52
N THR A 166 13.78 -0.29 -4.33
CA THR A 166 14.31 0.16 -3.05
C THR A 166 15.35 -0.80 -2.48
N SER A 167 15.90 -1.68 -3.30
CA SER A 167 16.93 -2.64 -2.90
C SER A 167 18.27 -1.95 -2.57
N PRO A 168 19.09 -2.53 -1.67
CA PRO A 168 20.43 -2.04 -1.39
C PRO A 168 21.28 -1.97 -2.65
N SER A 169 22.15 -0.94 -2.76
CA SER A 169 23.08 -0.83 -3.87
C SER A 169 24.05 -2.03 -3.89
N PRO A 170 24.43 -2.55 -5.08
CA PRO A 170 25.47 -3.58 -5.19
C PRO A 170 26.79 -3.19 -4.51
N ARG A 171 27.07 -1.90 -4.37
CA ARG A 171 28.26 -1.38 -3.66
C ARG A 171 28.18 -1.57 -2.14
N ASP A 172 27.00 -1.69 -1.57
CA ASP A 172 26.83 -1.90 -0.13
C ASP A 172 27.20 -3.33 0.29
N ARG A 173 27.17 -4.29 -0.65
CA ARG A 173 27.57 -5.69 -0.42
C ARG A 173 29.11 -5.90 -0.37
N THR A 174 29.90 -4.92 -0.81
CA THR A 174 31.34 -5.04 -0.89
C THR A 174 32.09 -4.45 0.32
N ARG A 175 31.36 -3.98 1.33
CA ARG A 175 31.91 -3.39 2.56
C ARG A 175 31.77 -4.25 3.82
N SER A 176 31.39 -5.50 3.67
CA SER A 176 31.36 -6.49 4.77
C SER A 176 32.50 -7.46 4.68
#